data_36f2804603ffee8ec5e1041053127ba8
#
_entry.id   36f2804603ffee8ec5e1041053127ba8
#
_cell.length_a   1.000
_cell.length_b   1.000
_cell.length_c   1.000
_cell.angle_alpha   90.00
_cell.angle_beta   90.00
_cell.angle_gamma   90.00
#
_symmetry.space_group_name_H-M   'P 1'
#
loop_
_entity.id
_entity.type
_entity.pdbx_description
1 polymer ?
#
loop_
_entity_poly.entity_id
_entity_poly.type
_entity_poly.pdbx_seq_one_letter_code
_entity_poly.pdbx_strand_id
1 'polypeptide(L)'
;MDVKRGAGKCLFTAALIIVGMLPLSALAENDTQDIDARIRALNAELFELQQQRREITDSTNQQEEPETLPEAAAFQDLNERRQLEQESSRNPFSITTHRTNYLFPISYNVNPNHVAFRQLSSETGPDKAELKFQFSTKVNLIEGLFGNHGDLYFAYTQRSWWQAYNTDASSPFRETNYEPEIFIDFDNAWNALGWVNTRNRIALNHQSNGRSQQLSRSWNRLYLETTFQRGDWALTLAPHWRIPESESEDDNPDIERYLGYGDIRLSKRLNDNHEISTQLRGNPSAGNIGTQLDYSWPAFNSLRAHIQYYYGYGESLVDYDHRVHRLSLGFSLNPVFSASGFNR
;
A
#
# COMPACT_ATOMS: atom_id res chain seq x y z
N MET A 1 -35.65 -16.24 -70.56
CA MET A 1 -36.23 -14.89 -70.59
C MET A 1 -35.21 -13.97 -69.90
N ASP A 2 -34.23 -13.51 -70.65
CA ASP A 2 -34.14 -12.27 -71.43
C ASP A 2 -34.66 -11.03 -70.67
N VAL A 3 -33.80 -10.08 -70.39
CA VAL A 3 -33.58 -8.82 -71.05
C VAL A 3 -32.54 -7.96 -70.34
N LYS A 4 -31.39 -7.77 -70.93
CA LYS A 4 -30.64 -6.59 -71.39
C LYS A 4 -30.53 -5.32 -70.43
N ARG A 5 -29.27 -5.00 -70.13
CA ARG A 5 -28.39 -3.88 -70.59
C ARG A 5 -28.92 -2.44 -70.45
N GLY A 6 -28.11 -1.62 -69.77
CA GLY A 6 -28.08 -0.17 -69.89
C GLY A 6 -26.80 0.42 -69.36
N ALA A 7 -25.84 0.69 -70.22
CA ALA A 7 -24.61 1.43 -69.88
C ALA A 7 -24.89 2.95 -69.94
N GLY A 8 -24.45 3.65 -68.97
CA GLY A 8 -24.43 5.13 -68.97
C GLY A 8 -23.04 5.63 -68.54
N LYS A 9 -22.23 6.01 -69.51
CA LYS A 9 -20.97 6.75 -69.30
C LYS A 9 -21.32 8.21 -68.98
N CYS A 10 -20.78 8.72 -67.92
CA CYS A 10 -20.64 10.15 -67.70
C CYS A 10 -19.19 10.48 -67.41
N LEU A 11 -18.56 11.11 -68.37
CA LEU A 11 -17.29 11.82 -68.22
C LEU A 11 -17.52 13.00 -67.26
N PHE A 12 -16.68 13.11 -66.22
CA PHE A 12 -16.44 14.39 -65.58
C PHE A 12 -14.95 14.70 -65.56
N THR A 13 -14.68 15.84 -66.11
CA THR A 13 -13.44 16.52 -66.39
C THR A 13 -12.65 16.76 -65.10
N ALA A 14 -11.37 16.38 -65.12
CA ALA A 14 -10.41 16.70 -64.08
C ALA A 14 -10.11 18.22 -64.11
N ALA A 15 -10.48 18.93 -63.05
CA ALA A 15 -9.93 20.24 -62.78
C ALA A 15 -8.79 20.10 -61.74
N LEU A 16 -7.58 20.23 -62.19
CA LEU A 16 -6.35 20.23 -61.42
C LEU A 16 -6.28 21.60 -60.69
N ILE A 17 -6.63 21.65 -59.40
CA ILE A 17 -6.32 22.80 -58.54
C ILE A 17 -4.98 22.47 -57.87
N ILE A 18 -3.94 23.12 -58.36
CA ILE A 18 -2.62 23.22 -57.66
C ILE A 18 -2.82 24.24 -56.54
N VAL A 19 -3.14 23.77 -55.31
CA VAL A 19 -2.99 24.53 -54.10
C VAL A 19 -1.55 24.33 -53.63
N GLY A 20 -0.79 25.42 -53.70
CA GLY A 20 0.60 25.43 -53.24
C GLY A 20 0.76 24.91 -51.82
N MET A 21 1.43 23.79 -51.66
CA MET A 21 1.94 23.32 -50.37
C MET A 21 3.05 24.31 -49.91
N LEU A 22 2.69 25.27 -49.09
CA LEU A 22 3.67 25.89 -48.19
C LEU A 22 4.02 24.84 -47.13
N PRO A 23 5.30 24.66 -46.75
CA PRO A 23 5.68 23.67 -45.80
C PRO A 23 5.18 24.08 -44.37
N LEU A 24 4.13 23.42 -43.91
CA LEU A 24 3.61 23.54 -42.53
C LEU A 24 4.63 23.04 -41.48
N SER A 25 5.76 22.48 -41.91
CA SER A 25 6.83 21.96 -41.05
C SER A 25 7.70 23.05 -40.39
N ALA A 26 7.80 24.23 -40.99
CA ALA A 26 8.69 25.29 -40.47
C ALA A 26 8.08 26.07 -39.27
N LEU A 27 6.75 26.07 -39.12
CA LEU A 27 6.10 26.76 -38.01
C LEU A 27 6.02 25.86 -36.75
N ALA A 28 5.88 24.56 -36.92
CA ALA A 28 5.88 23.62 -35.81
C ALA A 28 7.28 23.37 -35.22
N GLU A 29 8.33 23.54 -36.01
CA GLU A 29 9.71 23.32 -35.60
C GLU A 29 10.25 24.48 -34.77
N ASN A 30 9.81 25.72 -35.03
CA ASN A 30 10.14 26.89 -34.21
C ASN A 30 9.46 26.86 -32.84
N ASP A 31 8.19 26.43 -32.75
CA ASP A 31 7.46 26.34 -31.48
C ASP A 31 8.05 25.24 -30.57
N THR A 32 8.47 24.11 -31.13
CA THR A 32 9.13 23.03 -30.38
C THR A 32 10.54 23.45 -29.88
N GLN A 33 11.31 24.17 -30.68
CA GLN A 33 12.61 24.69 -30.27
C GLN A 33 12.52 25.74 -29.15
N ASP A 34 11.50 26.58 -29.17
CA ASP A 34 11.22 27.56 -28.11
C ASP A 34 10.79 26.88 -26.82
N ILE A 35 9.96 25.86 -26.91
CA ILE A 35 9.53 25.04 -25.76
C ILE A 35 10.73 24.30 -25.16
N ASP A 36 11.57 23.68 -25.98
CA ASP A 36 12.78 22.99 -25.53
C ASP A 36 13.80 23.93 -24.89
N ALA A 37 13.93 25.16 -25.43
CA ALA A 37 14.78 26.20 -24.83
C ALA A 37 14.25 26.62 -23.45
N ARG A 38 12.92 26.76 -23.33
CA ARG A 38 12.25 27.13 -22.08
C ARG A 38 12.33 26.03 -21.03
N ILE A 39 12.18 24.76 -21.44
CA ILE A 39 12.40 23.59 -20.57
C ILE A 39 13.83 23.56 -20.04
N ARG A 40 14.84 23.80 -20.90
CA ARG A 40 16.24 23.85 -20.47
C ARG A 40 16.49 24.98 -19.49
N ALA A 41 15.93 26.18 -19.73
CA ALA A 41 16.06 27.32 -18.82
C ALA A 41 15.42 27.04 -17.45
N LEU A 42 14.20 26.47 -17.41
CA LEU A 42 13.52 26.09 -16.19
C LEU A 42 14.27 24.98 -15.41
N ASN A 43 14.84 24.02 -16.12
CA ASN A 43 15.66 22.98 -15.48
C ASN A 43 16.96 23.53 -14.90
N ALA A 44 17.57 24.52 -15.54
CA ALA A 44 18.75 25.20 -15.02
C ALA A 44 18.40 26.01 -13.75
N GLU A 45 17.31 26.78 -13.78
CA GLU A 45 16.81 27.51 -12.63
C GLU A 45 16.44 26.58 -11.45
N LEU A 46 15.80 25.47 -11.74
CA LEU A 46 15.49 24.44 -10.75
C LEU A 46 16.76 23.87 -10.11
N PHE A 47 17.79 23.62 -10.92
CA PHE A 47 19.09 23.13 -10.43
C PHE A 47 19.80 24.15 -9.52
N GLU A 48 19.78 25.44 -9.88
CA GLU A 48 20.33 26.50 -9.04
C GLU A 48 19.56 26.63 -7.71
N LEU A 49 18.25 26.60 -7.75
CA LEU A 49 17.42 26.65 -6.54
C LEU A 49 17.65 25.41 -5.64
N GLN A 50 17.87 24.24 -6.23
CA GLN A 50 18.24 23.04 -5.47
C GLN A 50 19.63 23.15 -4.83
N GLN A 51 20.60 23.78 -5.51
CA GLN A 51 21.93 24.06 -4.94
C GLN A 51 21.84 25.07 -3.79
N GLN A 52 21.13 26.17 -3.99
CA GLN A 52 20.89 27.15 -2.91
C GLN A 52 20.21 26.53 -1.70
N ARG A 53 19.23 25.67 -1.93
CA ARG A 53 18.59 24.91 -0.84
C ARG A 53 19.58 24.00 -0.10
N ARG A 54 20.49 23.34 -0.82
CA ARG A 54 21.54 22.50 -0.21
C ARG A 54 22.52 23.35 0.61
N GLU A 55 22.98 24.48 0.09
CA GLU A 55 23.87 25.37 0.80
C GLU A 55 23.25 25.96 2.08
N ILE A 56 21.96 26.30 2.02
CA ILE A 56 21.20 26.74 3.20
C ILE A 56 21.08 25.58 4.20
N THR A 57 20.81 24.37 3.73
CA THR A 57 20.68 23.18 4.60
C THR A 57 22.02 22.82 5.22
N ASP A 58 23.13 22.86 4.46
CA ASP A 58 24.47 22.55 4.94
C ASP A 58 25.02 23.62 5.89
N SER A 59 24.70 24.91 5.67
CA SER A 59 25.04 25.99 6.59
C SER A 59 24.23 25.96 7.88
N THR A 60 23.02 25.42 7.85
CA THR A 60 22.18 25.21 9.02
C THR A 60 22.63 23.97 9.81
N ASN A 61 23.19 22.96 9.16
CA ASN A 61 23.73 21.74 9.80
C ASN A 61 25.12 21.92 10.45
N GLN A 62 25.77 23.08 10.28
CA GLN A 62 27.03 23.40 10.98
C GLN A 62 26.83 24.15 12.32
N GLN A 63 25.63 24.57 12.64
CA GLN A 63 25.22 24.92 13.98
C GLN A 63 24.68 23.67 14.64
N GLU A 64 25.22 23.28 15.81
CA GLU A 64 24.80 22.15 16.66
C GLU A 64 23.32 21.86 16.45
N GLU A 65 22.98 20.65 15.95
CA GLU A 65 21.59 20.22 15.85
C GLU A 65 20.90 20.52 17.20
N PRO A 66 19.99 21.49 17.25
CA PRO A 66 19.16 21.59 18.44
C PRO A 66 18.44 20.26 18.49
N GLU A 67 18.52 19.53 19.61
CA GLU A 67 17.71 18.37 19.90
C GLU A 67 16.29 18.72 19.45
N THR A 68 15.91 18.31 18.22
CA THR A 68 14.61 18.68 17.65
C THR A 68 13.59 18.08 18.58
N LEU A 69 12.81 18.93 19.24
CA LEU A 69 11.76 18.48 20.12
C LEU A 69 10.93 17.41 19.37
N PRO A 70 10.58 16.29 19.99
CA PRO A 70 9.83 15.20 19.35
C PRO A 70 8.62 15.67 18.54
N GLU A 71 8.04 16.79 18.99
CA GLU A 71 6.94 17.47 18.34
C GLU A 71 7.32 18.07 16.98
N ALA A 72 8.48 18.72 16.88
CA ALA A 72 8.96 19.30 15.61
C ALA A 72 9.24 18.24 14.54
N ALA A 73 9.82 17.11 14.92
CA ALA A 73 10.03 15.98 14.00
C ALA A 73 8.70 15.38 13.51
N ALA A 74 7.72 15.20 14.41
CA ALA A 74 6.39 14.70 14.03
C ALA A 74 5.65 15.65 13.09
N PHE A 75 5.78 16.97 13.27
CA PHE A 75 5.21 17.97 12.37
C PHE A 75 5.89 17.96 10.99
N GLN A 76 7.18 17.76 10.93
CA GLN A 76 7.91 17.66 9.67
C GLN A 76 7.46 16.43 8.88
N ASP A 77 7.44 15.25 9.48
CA ASP A 77 6.98 14.02 8.86
C ASP A 77 5.51 14.12 8.38
N LEU A 78 4.66 14.79 9.16
CA LEU A 78 3.27 15.04 8.81
C LEU A 78 3.15 15.96 7.58
N ASN A 79 3.93 17.03 7.52
CA ASN A 79 3.91 17.97 6.39
C ASN A 79 4.44 17.33 5.10
N GLU A 80 5.52 16.55 5.18
CA GLU A 80 6.04 15.80 4.04
C GLU A 80 5.00 14.82 3.50
N ARG A 81 4.33 14.06 4.38
CA ARG A 81 3.25 13.16 3.99
C ARG A 81 2.11 13.89 3.29
N ARG A 82 1.64 15.02 3.85
CA ARG A 82 0.57 15.84 3.25
C ARG A 82 0.94 16.34 1.85
N GLN A 83 2.17 16.80 1.66
CA GLN A 83 2.65 17.25 0.36
C GLN A 83 2.62 16.13 -0.68
N LEU A 84 3.12 14.95 -0.34
CA LEU A 84 3.13 13.80 -1.22
C LEU A 84 1.71 13.31 -1.55
N GLU A 85 0.81 13.31 -0.59
CA GLU A 85 -0.59 12.95 -0.82
C GLU A 85 -1.30 13.99 -1.71
N GLN A 86 -1.06 15.29 -1.52
CA GLN A 86 -1.58 16.35 -2.37
C GLN A 86 -1.03 16.32 -3.80
N GLU A 87 0.27 16.07 -3.97
CA GLU A 87 0.85 15.88 -5.29
C GLU A 87 0.26 14.67 -6.01
N SER A 88 0.03 13.59 -5.26
CA SER A 88 -0.61 12.38 -5.75
C SER A 88 -2.07 12.62 -6.14
N SER A 89 -2.85 13.34 -5.34
CA SER A 89 -4.29 13.59 -5.60
C SER A 89 -4.53 14.47 -6.83
N ARG A 90 -3.59 15.34 -7.17
CA ARG A 90 -3.66 16.16 -8.40
C ARG A 90 -3.50 15.36 -9.69
N ASN A 91 -2.99 14.14 -9.59
CA ASN A 91 -2.86 13.23 -10.71
C ASN A 91 -3.96 12.17 -10.64
N PRO A 92 -5.01 12.22 -11.50
CA PRO A 92 -6.13 11.28 -11.45
C PRO A 92 -5.72 9.83 -11.74
N PHE A 93 -4.49 9.59 -12.21
CA PHE A 93 -3.91 8.27 -12.42
C PHE A 93 -2.98 7.82 -11.30
N SER A 94 -2.81 8.63 -10.26
CA SER A 94 -1.93 8.32 -9.15
C SER A 94 -2.59 7.36 -8.19
N ILE A 95 -1.98 6.19 -8.07
CA ILE A 95 -2.33 5.19 -7.07
C ILE A 95 -1.27 5.25 -5.99
N THR A 96 -1.65 5.60 -4.77
CA THR A 96 -0.72 5.69 -3.64
C THR A 96 -0.67 4.39 -2.85
N THR A 97 0.46 4.15 -2.19
CA THR A 97 0.59 3.02 -1.28
C THR A 97 -0.27 3.25 -0.03
N HIS A 98 -0.91 2.17 0.46
CA HIS A 98 -1.74 2.22 1.67
C HIS A 98 -1.06 1.55 2.86
N ARG A 99 -0.84 0.24 2.76
CA ARG A 99 -0.06 -0.56 3.71
C ARG A 99 1.29 -0.94 3.09
N THR A 100 2.17 -1.57 3.84
CA THR A 100 3.46 -2.01 3.33
C THR A 100 3.29 -2.99 2.17
N ASN A 101 3.88 -2.67 1.02
CA ASN A 101 3.95 -3.58 -0.12
C ASN A 101 5.23 -4.41 0.00
N TYR A 102 5.10 -5.73 0.01
CA TYR A 102 6.24 -6.63 0.16
C TYR A 102 6.12 -7.87 -0.72
N LEU A 103 7.27 -8.43 -1.06
CA LEU A 103 7.43 -9.72 -1.68
C LEU A 103 8.48 -10.51 -0.90
N PHE A 104 8.09 -11.64 -0.36
CA PHE A 104 8.98 -12.62 0.29
C PHE A 104 9.09 -13.87 -0.57
N PRO A 105 10.12 -13.97 -1.43
CA PRO A 105 10.39 -15.19 -2.19
C PRO A 105 10.60 -16.40 -1.28
N ILE A 106 11.16 -16.19 -0.11
CA ILE A 106 11.39 -17.23 0.88
C ILE A 106 10.55 -16.94 2.12
N SER A 107 9.50 -17.72 2.33
CA SER A 107 8.65 -17.66 3.50
C SER A 107 8.48 -19.08 4.06
N TYR A 108 9.16 -19.37 5.17
CA TYR A 108 9.23 -20.70 5.76
C TYR A 108 8.31 -20.81 6.97
N ASN A 109 7.29 -21.65 6.89
CA ASN A 109 6.38 -21.96 7.98
C ASN A 109 6.77 -23.30 8.63
N VAL A 110 7.16 -23.25 9.90
CA VAL A 110 7.53 -24.46 10.65
C VAL A 110 6.33 -25.36 10.88
N ASN A 111 5.15 -24.78 11.03
CA ASN A 111 3.90 -25.46 11.37
C ASN A 111 2.79 -25.13 10.35
N PRO A 112 2.84 -25.64 9.11
CA PRO A 112 1.79 -25.39 8.13
C PRO A 112 0.48 -26.09 8.50
N ASN A 113 -0.66 -25.51 8.12
CA ASN A 113 -1.99 -26.05 8.38
C ASN A 113 -2.33 -27.17 7.38
N HIS A 114 -1.99 -28.41 7.75
CA HIS A 114 -2.28 -29.59 6.93
C HIS A 114 -3.77 -29.88 6.79
N VAL A 115 -4.59 -29.52 7.78
CA VAL A 115 -6.04 -29.77 7.74
C VAL A 115 -6.71 -28.92 6.67
N ALA A 116 -6.44 -27.60 6.67
CA ALA A 116 -6.96 -26.70 5.66
C ALA A 116 -6.40 -27.03 4.27
N PHE A 117 -5.12 -27.40 4.15
CA PHE A 117 -4.52 -27.70 2.87
C PHE A 117 -5.11 -28.96 2.21
N ARG A 118 -5.42 -30.01 2.97
CA ARG A 118 -6.06 -31.21 2.42
C ARG A 118 -7.42 -30.93 1.77
N GLN A 119 -8.09 -29.87 2.12
CA GLN A 119 -9.32 -29.44 1.46
C GLN A 119 -9.05 -28.74 0.11
N LEU A 120 -7.83 -28.26 -0.11
CA LEU A 120 -7.38 -27.69 -1.39
C LEU A 120 -6.79 -28.75 -2.32
N SER A 121 -6.02 -29.69 -1.76
CA SER A 121 -5.34 -30.76 -2.51
C SER A 121 -5.43 -32.02 -1.67
N SER A 122 -6.20 -32.98 -2.15
CA SER A 122 -6.45 -34.25 -1.42
C SER A 122 -5.25 -35.21 -1.44
N GLU A 123 -4.31 -35.01 -2.34
CA GLU A 123 -3.25 -36.01 -2.59
C GLU A 123 -1.91 -35.66 -1.94
N THR A 124 -1.68 -34.36 -1.64
CA THR A 124 -0.38 -33.88 -1.16
C THR A 124 -0.54 -32.97 0.06
N GLY A 125 0.54 -32.83 0.84
CA GLY A 125 0.60 -31.88 1.96
C GLY A 125 1.13 -30.50 1.51
N PRO A 126 1.00 -29.48 2.38
CA PRO A 126 1.62 -28.19 2.14
C PRO A 126 3.13 -28.27 2.36
N ASP A 127 3.90 -27.63 1.48
CA ASP A 127 5.30 -27.37 1.72
C ASP A 127 5.47 -26.33 2.83
N LYS A 128 6.58 -26.46 3.56
CA LYS A 128 6.95 -25.47 4.58
C LYS A 128 7.42 -24.15 3.96
N ALA A 129 8.02 -24.20 2.78
CA ALA A 129 8.48 -23.04 2.04
C ALA A 129 7.40 -22.60 1.04
N GLU A 130 7.05 -21.32 1.07
CA GLU A 130 6.13 -20.72 0.14
C GLU A 130 6.56 -19.29 -0.19
N LEU A 131 6.01 -18.71 -1.24
CA LEU A 131 6.14 -17.31 -1.58
C LEU A 131 5.00 -16.55 -0.90
N LYS A 132 5.31 -15.45 -0.20
CA LYS A 132 4.33 -14.57 0.45
C LYS A 132 4.46 -13.16 -0.09
N PHE A 133 3.34 -12.53 -0.44
CA PHE A 133 3.36 -11.13 -0.86
C PHE A 133 2.13 -10.37 -0.40
N GLN A 134 2.29 -9.06 -0.32
CA GLN A 134 1.21 -8.11 -0.08
C GLN A 134 1.28 -6.98 -1.09
N PHE A 135 0.16 -6.71 -1.72
CA PHE A 135 -0.10 -5.52 -2.50
C PHE A 135 -1.16 -4.68 -1.81
N SER A 136 -0.87 -3.39 -1.63
CA SER A 136 -1.79 -2.49 -0.93
C SER A 136 -1.72 -1.09 -1.51
N THR A 137 -2.88 -0.56 -1.87
CA THR A 137 -3.02 0.73 -2.53
C THR A 137 -4.24 1.47 -2.03
N LYS A 138 -4.25 2.79 -2.17
CA LYS A 138 -5.39 3.66 -1.93
C LYS A 138 -5.52 4.71 -3.04
N VAL A 139 -6.75 5.19 -3.23
CA VAL A 139 -7.07 6.35 -4.05
C VAL A 139 -7.86 7.34 -3.21
N ASN A 140 -7.55 8.62 -3.36
CA ASN A 140 -8.34 9.69 -2.75
C ASN A 140 -9.62 9.86 -3.57
N LEU A 141 -10.77 9.86 -2.90
CA LEU A 141 -12.09 10.07 -3.52
C LEU A 141 -12.59 11.48 -3.32
N ILE A 142 -12.38 12.05 -2.14
CA ILE A 142 -12.83 13.39 -1.77
C ILE A 142 -11.83 13.97 -0.78
N GLU A 143 -11.32 15.18 -1.08
CA GLU A 143 -10.52 15.97 -0.15
C GLU A 143 -11.43 16.88 0.67
N GLY A 144 -11.11 17.04 1.95
CA GLY A 144 -11.78 18.02 2.81
C GLY A 144 -13.28 17.80 2.96
N LEU A 145 -13.74 16.57 3.19
CA LEU A 145 -15.15 16.23 3.32
C LEU A 145 -15.91 17.11 4.35
N PHE A 146 -15.21 17.60 5.36
CA PHE A 146 -15.72 18.50 6.40
C PHE A 146 -15.02 19.87 6.35
N GLY A 147 -14.98 20.50 5.19
CA GLY A 147 -14.26 21.74 4.94
C GLY A 147 -12.79 21.49 4.65
N ASN A 148 -11.89 21.82 5.59
CA ASN A 148 -10.44 21.56 5.43
C ASN A 148 -9.99 20.27 6.13
N HIS A 149 -10.89 19.39 6.52
CA HIS A 149 -10.61 18.19 7.30
C HIS A 149 -11.34 16.98 6.74
N GLY A 150 -10.76 15.81 6.95
CA GLY A 150 -11.38 14.54 6.62
C GLY A 150 -11.32 14.21 5.14
N ASP A 151 -10.30 13.47 4.73
CA ASP A 151 -10.15 13.02 3.35
C ASP A 151 -10.70 11.61 3.21
N LEU A 152 -11.59 11.43 2.23
CA LEU A 152 -12.22 10.14 1.95
C LEU A 152 -11.37 9.35 0.96
N TYR A 153 -11.06 8.12 1.33
CA TYR A 153 -10.29 7.19 0.53
C TYR A 153 -11.02 5.87 0.29
N PHE A 154 -10.74 5.28 -0.85
CA PHE A 154 -10.93 3.85 -1.07
C PHE A 154 -9.57 3.17 -1.10
N ALA A 155 -9.42 2.04 -0.41
CA ALA A 155 -8.21 1.26 -0.44
C ALA A 155 -8.50 -0.23 -0.68
N TYR A 156 -7.49 -0.90 -1.19
CA TYR A 156 -7.53 -2.33 -1.42
C TYR A 156 -6.20 -2.95 -0.99
N THR A 157 -6.28 -3.98 -0.16
CA THR A 157 -5.13 -4.78 0.24
C THR A 157 -5.36 -6.24 -0.13
N GLN A 158 -4.35 -6.84 -0.75
CA GLN A 158 -4.32 -8.27 -1.01
C GLN A 158 -3.08 -8.88 -0.38
N ARG A 159 -3.25 -9.94 0.39
CA ARG A 159 -2.16 -10.78 0.91
C ARG A 159 -2.32 -12.19 0.36
N SER A 160 -1.21 -12.75 -0.16
CA SER A 160 -1.23 -14.08 -0.75
C SER A 160 -0.09 -14.93 -0.22
N TRP A 161 -0.40 -16.18 0.01
CA TRP A 161 0.54 -17.25 0.36
C TRP A 161 0.49 -18.30 -0.74
N TRP A 162 1.55 -18.38 -1.53
CA TRP A 162 1.63 -19.17 -2.73
C TRP A 162 2.62 -20.33 -2.56
N GLN A 163 2.14 -21.56 -2.69
CA GLN A 163 2.94 -22.78 -2.69
C GLN A 163 3.74 -22.92 -4.00
N ALA A 164 4.44 -21.85 -4.42
CA ALA A 164 5.10 -21.75 -5.72
C ALA A 164 6.13 -22.88 -5.96
N TYR A 165 6.64 -23.48 -4.90
CA TYR A 165 7.66 -24.52 -4.95
C TYR A 165 7.07 -25.93 -4.84
N ASN A 166 5.79 -26.07 -4.50
CA ASN A 166 5.09 -27.35 -4.34
C ASN A 166 4.57 -27.85 -5.69
N THR A 167 5.43 -28.47 -6.45
CA THR A 167 5.11 -29.01 -7.78
C THR A 167 4.15 -30.18 -7.73
N ASP A 168 4.19 -30.98 -6.66
CA ASP A 168 3.33 -32.15 -6.45
C ASP A 168 1.86 -31.75 -6.29
N ALA A 169 1.61 -30.56 -5.75
CA ALA A 169 0.27 -29.98 -5.64
C ALA A 169 -0.08 -29.01 -6.79
N SER A 170 0.69 -28.98 -7.89
CA SER A 170 0.50 -28.03 -8.98
C SER A 170 0.62 -26.55 -8.57
N SER A 171 1.47 -26.27 -7.60
CA SER A 171 1.82 -24.91 -7.12
C SER A 171 0.60 -24.01 -6.83
N PRO A 172 -0.35 -24.41 -5.96
CA PRO A 172 -1.57 -23.63 -5.72
C PRO A 172 -1.30 -22.40 -4.86
N PHE A 173 -2.17 -21.40 -4.96
CA PHE A 173 -2.33 -20.41 -3.90
C PHE A 173 -2.96 -21.10 -2.68
N ARG A 174 -2.21 -21.20 -1.59
CA ARG A 174 -2.71 -21.80 -0.33
C ARG A 174 -3.78 -20.90 0.28
N GLU A 175 -3.55 -19.60 0.27
CA GLU A 175 -4.49 -18.60 0.75
C GLU A 175 -4.28 -17.27 0.04
N THR A 176 -5.37 -16.54 -0.16
CA THR A 176 -5.37 -15.13 -0.53
C THR A 176 -6.43 -14.41 0.29
N ASN A 177 -6.05 -13.35 0.96
CA ASN A 177 -6.97 -12.49 1.68
C ASN A 177 -7.13 -11.18 0.92
N TYR A 178 -8.37 -10.86 0.60
CA TYR A 178 -8.81 -9.63 -0.07
C TYR A 178 -9.41 -8.69 0.99
N GLU A 179 -8.96 -7.45 1.00
CA GLU A 179 -9.34 -6.50 2.03
C GLU A 179 -9.63 -5.12 1.41
N PRO A 180 -10.80 -4.94 0.76
CA PRO A 180 -11.29 -3.61 0.38
C PRO A 180 -11.75 -2.83 1.62
N GLU A 181 -11.46 -1.53 1.63
CA GLU A 181 -11.89 -0.63 2.69
C GLU A 181 -12.21 0.76 2.15
N ILE A 182 -13.16 1.43 2.79
CA ILE A 182 -13.43 2.84 2.60
C ILE A 182 -13.23 3.54 3.94
N PHE A 183 -12.50 4.65 3.93
CA PHE A 183 -12.18 5.32 5.18
C PHE A 183 -12.05 6.82 5.04
N ILE A 184 -12.22 7.52 6.16
CA ILE A 184 -11.94 8.94 6.29
C ILE A 184 -10.71 9.09 7.18
N ASP A 185 -9.68 9.76 6.66
CA ASP A 185 -8.47 10.14 7.40
C ASP A 185 -8.58 11.58 7.90
N PHE A 186 -8.22 11.78 9.17
CA PHE A 186 -8.09 13.07 9.81
C PHE A 186 -6.64 13.25 10.27
N ASP A 187 -5.95 14.20 9.66
CA ASP A 187 -4.65 14.64 10.15
C ASP A 187 -4.81 15.46 11.41
N ASN A 188 -3.93 15.22 12.37
CA ASN A 188 -3.91 15.89 13.65
C ASN A 188 -2.50 16.27 14.06
N ALA A 189 -2.42 17.12 15.12
CA ALA A 189 -1.15 17.56 15.68
C ALA A 189 -1.24 17.87 17.19
N TRP A 190 -2.23 17.31 17.91
CA TRP A 190 -2.32 17.50 19.35
C TRP A 190 -1.37 16.59 20.10
N ASN A 191 -0.83 17.10 21.23
CA ASN A 191 0.16 16.40 22.06
C ASN A 191 -0.49 15.81 23.32
N ALA A 192 -0.13 14.58 23.64
CA ALA A 192 -0.47 13.92 24.90
C ALA A 192 0.75 13.19 25.45
N LEU A 193 1.23 13.61 26.61
CA LEU A 193 2.36 12.98 27.33
C LEU A 193 3.65 12.91 26.48
N GLY A 194 3.88 13.88 25.61
CA GLY A 194 5.02 13.93 24.71
C GLY A 194 4.87 13.06 23.43
N TRP A 195 3.69 12.50 23.18
CA TRP A 195 3.31 11.87 21.94
C TRP A 195 2.40 12.78 21.13
N VAL A 196 2.72 13.00 19.89
CA VAL A 196 1.90 13.78 18.93
C VAL A 196 0.96 12.84 18.21
N ASN A 197 -0.35 13.09 18.32
CA ASN A 197 -1.32 12.39 17.48
C ASN A 197 -1.23 12.95 16.06
N THR A 198 -0.80 12.13 15.12
CA THR A 198 -0.56 12.57 13.74
C THR A 198 -1.69 12.20 12.80
N ARG A 199 -2.51 11.19 13.14
CA ARG A 199 -3.60 10.72 12.28
C ARG A 199 -4.66 9.99 13.06
N ASN A 200 -5.92 10.21 12.69
CA ASN A 200 -7.04 9.39 13.10
C ASN A 200 -7.83 8.95 11.86
N ARG A 201 -8.25 7.70 11.83
CA ARG A 201 -9.00 7.08 10.72
C ARG A 201 -10.23 6.41 11.24
N ILE A 202 -11.33 6.55 10.48
CA ILE A 202 -12.55 5.75 10.64
C ILE A 202 -12.74 4.99 9.34
N ALA A 203 -12.83 3.67 9.40
CA ALA A 203 -12.88 2.82 8.22
C ALA A 203 -13.98 1.75 8.33
N LEU A 204 -14.68 1.52 7.22
CA LEU A 204 -15.43 0.30 6.97
C LEU A 204 -14.56 -0.63 6.14
N ASN A 205 -14.37 -1.83 6.62
CA ASN A 205 -13.44 -2.80 6.09
C ASN A 205 -14.17 -4.14 5.91
N HIS A 206 -14.05 -4.71 4.72
CA HIS A 206 -14.41 -6.09 4.44
C HIS A 206 -13.13 -6.90 4.27
N GLN A 207 -13.07 -8.09 4.83
CA GLN A 207 -11.97 -9.02 4.58
C GLN A 207 -12.53 -10.40 4.29
N SER A 208 -12.11 -10.99 3.17
CA SER A 208 -12.52 -12.33 2.74
C SER A 208 -11.39 -13.07 2.08
N ASN A 209 -11.48 -14.39 2.00
CA ASN A 209 -10.52 -15.19 1.26
C ASN A 209 -11.05 -15.65 -0.11
N GLY A 210 -12.27 -15.26 -0.50
CA GLY A 210 -12.86 -15.60 -1.79
C GLY A 210 -13.09 -17.09 -2.01
N ARG A 211 -13.04 -17.88 -0.96
CA ARG A 211 -13.28 -19.31 -1.03
C ARG A 211 -14.74 -19.65 -0.76
N SER A 212 -15.10 -20.88 -1.01
CA SER A 212 -16.45 -21.40 -0.78
C SER A 212 -16.44 -22.54 0.21
N GLN A 213 -17.62 -22.88 0.75
CA GLN A 213 -17.85 -24.02 1.63
C GLN A 213 -16.98 -23.96 2.92
N GLN A 214 -16.34 -25.06 3.29
CA GLN A 214 -15.61 -25.21 4.56
C GLN A 214 -14.36 -24.32 4.67
N LEU A 215 -13.84 -23.82 3.55
CA LEU A 215 -12.69 -22.92 3.52
C LEU A 215 -13.07 -21.44 3.43
N SER A 216 -14.36 -21.14 3.26
CA SER A 216 -14.87 -19.77 3.25
C SER A 216 -14.56 -19.07 4.57
N ARG A 217 -14.01 -17.88 4.50
CA ARG A 217 -13.76 -17.00 5.65
C ARG A 217 -13.98 -15.56 5.21
N SER A 218 -14.83 -14.87 5.95
CA SER A 218 -15.06 -13.44 5.74
C SER A 218 -15.53 -12.76 7.00
N TRP A 219 -15.34 -11.48 7.11
CA TRP A 219 -15.91 -10.63 8.12
C TRP A 219 -15.91 -9.16 7.72
N ASN A 220 -16.84 -8.43 8.29
CA ASN A 220 -16.99 -6.98 8.11
C ASN A 220 -16.66 -6.27 9.42
N ARG A 221 -15.93 -5.16 9.35
CA ARG A 221 -15.47 -4.44 10.54
C ARG A 221 -15.61 -2.94 10.39
N LEU A 222 -15.95 -2.29 11.49
CA LEU A 222 -15.73 -0.88 11.68
C LEU A 222 -14.40 -0.70 12.43
N TYR A 223 -13.44 0.02 11.83
CA TYR A 223 -12.14 0.35 12.44
C TYR A 223 -12.11 1.78 12.95
N LEU A 224 -11.46 1.97 14.09
CA LEU A 224 -10.86 3.23 14.46
C LEU A 224 -9.35 3.01 14.50
N GLU A 225 -8.59 3.79 13.75
CA GLU A 225 -7.13 3.73 13.80
C GLU A 225 -6.60 5.10 14.24
N THR A 226 -5.76 5.12 15.27
CA THR A 226 -5.10 6.33 15.75
C THR A 226 -3.60 6.12 15.80
N THR A 227 -2.83 7.08 15.26
CA THR A 227 -1.37 7.02 15.20
C THR A 227 -0.78 8.16 16.00
N PHE A 228 0.16 7.82 16.86
CA PHE A 228 0.95 8.71 17.68
C PHE A 228 2.42 8.60 17.32
N GLN A 229 3.14 9.71 17.33
CA GLN A 229 4.56 9.78 17.06
C GLN A 229 5.30 10.49 18.21
N ARG A 230 6.50 10.00 18.53
CA ARG A 230 7.43 10.61 19.47
C ARG A 230 8.86 10.36 19.02
N GLY A 231 9.50 11.38 18.43
CA GLY A 231 10.80 11.22 17.79
C GLY A 231 10.76 10.07 16.76
N ASP A 232 11.65 9.12 16.90
CA ASP A 232 11.76 7.94 16.02
C ASP A 232 10.78 6.81 16.35
N TRP A 233 9.82 7.03 17.21
CA TRP A 233 8.80 6.05 17.56
C TRP A 233 7.44 6.41 16.99
N ALA A 234 6.74 5.41 16.45
CA ALA A 234 5.33 5.52 16.09
C ALA A 234 4.52 4.39 16.74
N LEU A 235 3.43 4.77 17.38
CA LEU A 235 2.46 3.85 17.99
C LEU A 235 1.13 4.00 17.25
N THR A 236 0.64 2.89 16.70
CA THR A 236 -0.71 2.83 16.08
C THR A 236 -1.59 1.90 16.89
N LEU A 237 -2.74 2.39 17.29
CA LEU A 237 -3.81 1.64 17.93
C LEU A 237 -4.97 1.53 16.94
N ALA A 238 -5.45 0.31 16.69
CA ALA A 238 -6.50 0.06 15.71
C ALA A 238 -7.61 -0.85 16.29
N PRO A 239 -8.39 -0.37 17.28
CA PRO A 239 -9.55 -1.10 17.74
C PRO A 239 -10.57 -1.26 16.61
N HIS A 240 -11.28 -2.38 16.61
CA HIS A 240 -12.33 -2.65 15.66
C HIS A 240 -13.53 -3.36 16.28
N TRP A 241 -14.67 -3.21 15.64
CA TRP A 241 -15.91 -3.91 15.96
C TRP A 241 -16.32 -4.73 14.76
N ARG A 242 -16.57 -6.00 14.98
CA ARG A 242 -17.17 -6.88 13.98
C ARG A 242 -18.61 -6.46 13.75
N ILE A 243 -18.98 -6.26 12.48
CA ILE A 243 -20.38 -6.08 12.08
C ILE A 243 -21.01 -7.48 12.08
N PRO A 244 -22.06 -7.73 12.88
CA PRO A 244 -22.66 -9.05 12.97
C PRO A 244 -23.25 -9.52 11.64
N GLU A 245 -23.09 -10.79 11.35
CA GLU A 245 -23.69 -11.52 10.23
C GLU A 245 -24.74 -12.48 10.76
N SER A 246 -25.66 -12.96 9.90
CA SER A 246 -26.62 -13.97 10.29
C SER A 246 -25.92 -15.31 10.54
N GLU A 247 -26.44 -16.15 11.46
CA GLU A 247 -25.84 -17.46 11.78
C GLU A 247 -25.66 -18.36 10.55
N SER A 248 -26.48 -18.19 9.53
CA SER A 248 -26.43 -18.98 8.29
C SER A 248 -25.37 -18.47 7.29
N GLU A 249 -24.86 -17.26 7.48
CA GLU A 249 -23.90 -16.61 6.60
C GLU A 249 -22.53 -16.43 7.26
N ASP A 250 -22.44 -16.65 8.57
CA ASP A 250 -21.20 -16.47 9.34
C ASP A 250 -20.28 -17.68 9.18
N ASP A 251 -19.27 -17.53 8.34
CA ASP A 251 -18.27 -18.57 8.04
C ASP A 251 -17.26 -18.81 9.17
N ASN A 252 -17.18 -17.90 10.15
CA ASN A 252 -16.16 -17.90 11.20
C ASN A 252 -16.65 -17.23 12.50
N PRO A 253 -17.66 -17.82 13.17
CA PRO A 253 -18.35 -17.21 14.31
C PRO A 253 -17.45 -16.95 15.52
N ASP A 254 -16.33 -17.64 15.64
CA ASP A 254 -15.38 -17.52 16.74
C ASP A 254 -14.10 -16.76 16.39
N ILE A 255 -14.05 -16.03 15.24
CA ILE A 255 -12.85 -15.33 14.78
C ILE A 255 -12.30 -14.34 15.81
N GLU A 256 -13.17 -13.65 16.56
CA GLU A 256 -12.77 -12.69 17.61
C GLU A 256 -12.11 -13.36 18.81
N ARG A 257 -12.32 -14.67 19.01
CA ARG A 257 -11.60 -15.44 20.01
C ARG A 257 -10.11 -15.53 19.73
N TYR A 258 -9.71 -15.44 18.45
CA TYR A 258 -8.31 -15.55 18.01
C TYR A 258 -7.72 -14.21 17.59
N LEU A 259 -8.45 -13.40 16.81
CA LEU A 259 -7.98 -12.14 16.29
C LEU A 259 -8.25 -10.95 17.23
N GLY A 260 -9.13 -11.14 18.23
CA GLY A 260 -9.45 -10.11 19.20
C GLY A 260 -10.25 -8.94 18.61
N TYR A 261 -10.08 -7.78 19.23
CA TYR A 261 -10.86 -6.58 18.98
C TYR A 261 -10.02 -5.39 18.52
N GLY A 262 -8.81 -5.64 18.06
CA GLY A 262 -7.92 -4.59 17.56
C GLY A 262 -6.48 -5.03 17.41
N ASP A 263 -5.74 -4.20 16.68
CA ASP A 263 -4.30 -4.33 16.48
C ASP A 263 -3.56 -3.22 17.20
N ILE A 264 -2.39 -3.53 17.74
CA ILE A 264 -1.42 -2.56 18.26
C ILE A 264 -0.15 -2.71 17.44
N ARG A 265 0.35 -1.61 16.89
CA ARG A 265 1.63 -1.59 16.18
C ARG A 265 2.55 -0.56 16.81
N LEU A 266 3.75 -0.98 17.15
CA LEU A 266 4.83 -0.13 17.61
C LEU A 266 5.96 -0.21 16.59
N SER A 267 6.39 0.91 16.08
CA SER A 267 7.48 1.01 15.10
C SER A 267 8.57 1.95 15.63
N LYS A 268 9.81 1.66 15.25
CA LYS A 268 10.96 2.51 15.55
C LYS A 268 11.84 2.67 14.32
N ARG A 269 12.16 3.91 13.97
CA ARG A 269 13.22 4.25 13.03
C ARG A 269 14.56 4.19 13.75
N LEU A 270 15.50 3.47 13.19
CA LEU A 270 16.87 3.35 13.65
C LEU A 270 17.79 4.21 12.77
N ASN A 271 19.08 4.28 13.12
CA ASN A 271 20.07 4.97 12.30
C ASN A 271 20.10 4.37 10.89
N ASP A 272 20.54 5.16 9.90
CA ASP A 272 20.69 4.75 8.49
C ASP A 272 19.39 4.27 7.83
N ASN A 273 18.25 4.81 8.24
CA ASN A 273 16.92 4.46 7.71
C ASN A 273 16.54 2.97 7.89
N HIS A 274 17.14 2.27 8.84
CA HIS A 274 16.67 0.98 9.29
C HIS A 274 15.38 1.14 10.10
N GLU A 275 14.48 0.19 10.00
CA GLU A 275 13.21 0.20 10.74
C GLU A 275 12.94 -1.14 11.38
N ILE A 276 12.40 -1.10 12.58
CA ILE A 276 11.84 -2.25 13.26
C ILE A 276 10.40 -1.96 13.64
N SER A 277 9.51 -2.92 13.45
CA SER A 277 8.14 -2.80 13.95
C SER A 277 7.64 -4.11 14.55
N THR A 278 6.73 -3.96 15.49
CA THR A 278 6.02 -5.05 16.14
C THR A 278 4.53 -4.81 15.99
N GLN A 279 3.79 -5.80 15.50
CA GLN A 279 2.34 -5.80 15.51
C GLN A 279 1.85 -6.91 16.44
N LEU A 280 0.94 -6.55 17.34
CA LEU A 280 0.22 -7.46 18.22
C LEU A 280 -1.25 -7.45 17.83
N ARG A 281 -1.83 -8.63 17.73
CA ARG A 281 -3.27 -8.86 17.60
C ARG A 281 -3.68 -10.05 18.44
N GLY A 282 -4.97 -10.17 18.70
CA GLY A 282 -5.47 -11.35 19.37
C GLY A 282 -6.38 -11.02 20.54
N ASN A 283 -6.81 -12.09 21.23
CA ASN A 283 -7.66 -12.03 22.39
C ASN A 283 -6.91 -12.56 23.63
N PRO A 284 -6.28 -11.68 24.42
CA PRO A 284 -5.53 -12.09 25.60
C PRO A 284 -6.37 -12.85 26.62
N SER A 285 -7.67 -12.54 26.74
CA SER A 285 -8.57 -13.22 27.66
C SER A 285 -8.82 -14.70 27.29
N ALA A 286 -8.67 -15.02 25.99
CA ALA A 286 -8.72 -16.38 25.46
C ALA A 286 -7.32 -17.04 25.38
N GLY A 287 -6.24 -16.31 25.71
CA GLY A 287 -4.88 -16.79 25.57
C GLY A 287 -4.38 -16.86 24.12
N ASN A 288 -5.09 -16.27 23.17
CA ASN A 288 -4.78 -16.31 21.75
C ASN A 288 -4.17 -14.97 21.32
N ILE A 289 -2.88 -15.00 20.96
CA ILE A 289 -2.14 -13.83 20.54
C ILE A 289 -1.38 -14.20 19.26
N GLY A 290 -1.34 -13.27 18.30
CA GLY A 290 -0.45 -13.26 17.15
C GLY A 290 0.51 -12.08 17.24
N THR A 291 1.78 -12.35 16.99
CA THR A 291 2.85 -11.34 16.99
C THR A 291 3.57 -11.35 15.67
N GLN A 292 3.69 -10.19 15.04
CA GLN A 292 4.51 -9.99 13.86
C GLN A 292 5.66 -9.04 14.22
N LEU A 293 6.88 -9.42 13.84
CA LEU A 293 8.07 -8.58 13.92
C LEU A 293 8.58 -8.34 12.51
N ASP A 294 8.81 -7.09 12.18
CA ASP A 294 9.34 -6.67 10.89
C ASP A 294 10.65 -5.91 11.11
N TYR A 295 11.65 -6.22 10.30
CA TYR A 295 12.90 -5.47 10.24
C TYR A 295 13.24 -5.19 8.79
N SER A 296 13.44 -3.92 8.44
CA SER A 296 13.76 -3.53 7.08
C SER A 296 14.86 -2.48 7.03
N TRP A 297 15.63 -2.50 5.93
CA TRP A 297 16.71 -1.55 5.68
C TRP A 297 16.82 -1.24 4.18
N PRO A 298 17.33 -0.06 3.79
CA PRO A 298 17.55 0.27 2.39
C PRO A 298 18.48 -0.76 1.74
N ALA A 299 18.08 -1.30 0.58
CA ALA A 299 18.89 -2.26 -0.18
C ALA A 299 19.26 -1.73 -1.56
N PHE A 300 18.29 -1.12 -2.25
CA PHE A 300 18.43 -0.48 -3.55
C PHE A 300 17.61 0.81 -3.55
N ASN A 301 17.72 1.62 -4.61
CA ASN A 301 17.09 2.97 -4.65
C ASN A 301 15.66 3.05 -4.09
N SER A 302 14.79 2.13 -4.48
CA SER A 302 13.37 2.12 -4.06
C SER A 302 12.96 0.86 -3.32
N LEU A 303 13.90 -0.08 -3.11
CA LEU A 303 13.63 -1.34 -2.44
C LEU A 303 14.34 -1.39 -1.10
N ARG A 304 13.62 -1.90 -0.12
CA ARG A 304 14.16 -2.24 1.20
C ARG A 304 14.28 -3.75 1.32
N ALA A 305 15.40 -4.24 1.81
CA ALA A 305 15.47 -5.62 2.28
C ALA A 305 14.57 -5.74 3.51
N HIS A 306 13.86 -6.86 3.64
CA HIS A 306 12.84 -7.02 4.66
C HIS A 306 12.86 -8.44 5.21
N ILE A 307 12.90 -8.52 6.53
CA ILE A 307 12.73 -9.76 7.31
C ILE A 307 11.44 -9.63 8.10
N GLN A 308 10.58 -10.63 8.02
CA GLN A 308 9.36 -10.71 8.80
C GLN A 308 9.30 -12.03 9.57
N TYR A 309 9.02 -11.94 10.84
CA TYR A 309 8.76 -13.08 11.70
C TYR A 309 7.35 -13.02 12.23
N TYR A 310 6.60 -14.12 12.10
CA TYR A 310 5.26 -14.25 12.65
C TYR A 310 5.15 -15.44 13.58
N TYR A 311 4.52 -15.22 14.73
CA TYR A 311 4.22 -16.29 15.69
C TYR A 311 2.83 -16.08 16.30
N GLY A 312 2.00 -17.14 16.28
CA GLY A 312 0.69 -17.12 16.90
C GLY A 312 -0.46 -17.26 15.93
N TYR A 313 -1.61 -16.70 16.28
CA TYR A 313 -2.88 -16.84 15.56
C TYR A 313 -3.15 -15.64 14.64
N GLY A 314 -3.98 -15.86 13.60
CA GLY A 314 -4.50 -14.77 12.77
C GLY A 314 -3.52 -14.20 11.75
N GLU A 315 -2.55 -14.98 11.26
CA GLU A 315 -1.70 -14.56 10.14
C GLU A 315 -2.51 -14.42 8.85
N SER A 316 -3.39 -15.38 8.59
CA SER A 316 -4.31 -15.40 7.44
C SER A 316 -5.71 -15.80 7.88
N LEU A 317 -6.71 -15.59 7.01
CA LEU A 317 -8.09 -15.96 7.35
C LEU A 317 -8.28 -17.47 7.46
N VAL A 318 -7.68 -18.26 6.57
CA VAL A 318 -7.81 -19.72 6.65
C VAL A 318 -7.09 -20.30 7.87
N ASP A 319 -6.12 -19.60 8.41
CA ASP A 319 -5.33 -20.00 9.58
C ASP A 319 -5.65 -19.14 10.83
N TYR A 320 -6.85 -18.50 10.88
CA TYR A 320 -7.14 -17.59 12.00
C TYR A 320 -7.09 -18.30 13.35
N ASP A 321 -7.47 -19.58 13.40
CA ASP A 321 -7.49 -20.47 14.56
C ASP A 321 -6.28 -21.42 14.65
N HIS A 322 -5.37 -21.33 13.67
CA HIS A 322 -4.15 -22.15 13.62
C HIS A 322 -2.93 -21.36 14.05
N ARG A 323 -2.10 -21.94 14.94
CA ARG A 323 -0.87 -21.28 15.40
C ARG A 323 0.23 -21.42 14.36
N VAL A 324 0.56 -20.29 13.74
CA VAL A 324 1.62 -20.17 12.73
C VAL A 324 2.96 -19.86 13.39
N HIS A 325 4.05 -20.39 12.81
CA HIS A 325 5.43 -20.05 13.16
C HIS A 325 6.20 -19.87 11.85
N ARG A 326 6.41 -18.62 11.44
CA ARG A 326 6.90 -18.27 10.11
C ARG A 326 8.04 -17.27 10.15
N LEU A 327 9.05 -17.53 9.32
CA LEU A 327 10.10 -16.57 8.98
C LEU A 327 10.08 -16.30 7.47
N SER A 328 10.06 -15.03 7.10
CA SER A 328 10.02 -14.60 5.71
C SER A 328 11.15 -13.63 5.40
N LEU A 329 11.77 -13.79 4.23
CA LEU A 329 12.89 -12.99 3.75
C LEU A 329 12.59 -12.47 2.34
N GLY A 330 12.84 -11.20 2.09
CA GLY A 330 12.61 -10.59 0.79
C GLY A 330 12.71 -9.07 0.80
N PHE A 331 11.75 -8.42 0.17
CA PHE A 331 11.82 -6.99 -0.10
C PHE A 331 10.50 -6.30 0.20
N SER A 332 10.57 -5.00 0.53
CA SER A 332 9.42 -4.11 0.61
C SER A 332 9.68 -2.82 -0.15
N LEU A 333 8.59 -2.15 -0.61
CA LEU A 333 8.68 -0.93 -1.39
C LEU A 333 8.67 0.32 -0.53
N ASN A 334 7.89 0.32 0.53
CA ASN A 334 7.68 1.49 1.38
C ASN A 334 8.05 1.18 2.83
N PRO A 335 8.68 2.14 3.53
CA PRO A 335 8.95 2.01 4.94
C PRO A 335 7.64 1.99 5.75
N VAL A 336 7.71 1.38 6.93
CA VAL A 336 6.57 1.32 7.86
C VAL A 336 6.36 2.68 8.52
N PHE A 337 7.45 3.39 8.76
CA PHE A 337 7.46 4.58 9.60
C PHE A 337 7.18 5.87 8.83
N SER A 338 7.79 6.10 7.68
CA SER A 338 7.61 7.34 6.96
C SER A 338 6.56 7.21 5.86
N ALA A 339 5.73 8.22 5.71
CA ALA A 339 4.81 8.34 4.60
C ALA A 339 5.53 8.56 3.26
N SER A 340 6.77 9.02 3.31
CA SER A 340 7.64 9.17 2.15
C SER A 340 8.33 7.84 1.83
N GLY A 341 7.62 6.93 1.20
CA GLY A 341 8.23 5.74 0.58
C GLY A 341 9.21 6.07 -0.55
N PHE A 342 9.51 7.35 -0.75
CA PHE A 342 10.38 7.85 -1.80
C PHE A 342 11.32 8.88 -1.20
N ASN A 343 12.38 8.46 -0.57
CA ASN A 343 13.57 9.33 -0.42
C ASN A 343 14.59 8.68 0.49
N ARG A 344 15.71 8.56 0.00
CA ARG A 344 16.87 9.35 -0.32
C ARG A 344 18.01 8.43 -0.67
#